data_8ff80449be39a6bfb654e1fff1d4e0e7
#
_entry.id   8ff80449be39a6bfb654e1fff1d4e0e7
#
_cell.length_a   1.000
_cell.length_b   1.000
_cell.length_c   1.000
_cell.angle_alpha   90.00
_cell.angle_beta   90.00
_cell.angle_gamma   90.00
#
_symmetry.space_group_name_H-M   'P 1'
#
loop_
_entity.id
_entity.type
_entity.pdbx_description
1 polymer ?
#
loop_
_entity_poly.entity_id
_entity_poly.type
_entity_poly.pdbx_seq_one_letter_code
_entity_poly.pdbx_strand_id
1 'polypeptide(L)'
;MMFPFMTLDNATEIVHSELQADGRVKVYIETPDEKDGFHHAVCWLPEYKWEDISGYVDSELDRYKKFVVKNAHLIMEFASEGGFLNASNL
;
A
#
# COMPACT_ATOMS: atom_id res chain seq x y z
N MET A 1 9.15 8.11 5.38
CA MET A 1 8.30 7.53 6.43
C MET A 1 7.07 6.86 5.83
N MET A 2 6.66 5.74 6.39
CA MET A 2 5.46 5.03 5.92
C MET A 2 4.35 5.14 6.97
N PHE A 3 3.13 5.33 6.49
CA PHE A 3 1.96 5.49 7.33
C PHE A 3 1.01 4.30 7.14
N PRO A 4 0.41 3.77 8.21
CA PRO A 4 -0.55 2.68 8.06
C PRO A 4 -1.82 3.17 7.36
N PHE A 5 -2.32 2.36 6.43
CA PHE A 5 -3.59 2.62 5.78
C PHE A 5 -4.66 1.64 6.27
N MET A 6 -4.36 0.34 6.20
CA MET A 6 -5.34 -0.67 6.58
C MET A 6 -4.65 -2.01 6.86
N THR A 7 -5.20 -2.77 7.80
CA THR A 7 -4.82 -4.16 8.03
C THR A 7 -6.01 -5.04 7.64
N LEU A 8 -5.78 -5.99 6.75
CA LEU A 8 -6.82 -6.90 6.28
C LEU A 8 -6.93 -8.14 7.18
N ASP A 9 -8.00 -8.93 6.98
CA ASP A 9 -8.33 -10.09 7.82
C ASP A 9 -7.21 -11.12 7.92
N ASN A 10 -6.41 -11.27 6.87
CA ASN A 10 -5.30 -12.22 6.84
C ASN A 10 -4.00 -11.62 7.37
N ALA A 11 -4.10 -10.56 8.15
CA ALA A 11 -2.96 -9.82 8.71
C ALA A 11 -2.10 -9.12 7.64
N THR A 12 -2.61 -8.94 6.44
CA THR A 12 -1.94 -8.15 5.40
C THR A 12 -1.99 -6.68 5.79
N GLU A 13 -0.82 -6.06 5.87
CA GLU A 13 -0.72 -4.65 6.17
C GLU A 13 -0.50 -3.86 4.90
N ILE A 14 -1.23 -2.76 4.80
CA ILE A 14 -1.12 -1.83 3.68
C ILE A 14 -0.69 -0.49 4.25
N VAL A 15 0.49 -0.03 3.83
CA VAL A 15 1.06 1.23 4.28
C VAL A 15 1.42 2.08 3.06
N HIS A 16 1.60 3.37 3.28
CA HIS A 16 1.93 4.28 2.18
C HIS A 16 2.90 5.36 2.64
N SER A 17 3.63 5.93 1.69
CA SER A 17 4.52 7.06 1.96
C SER A 17 3.72 8.36 1.99
N GLU A 18 4.37 9.45 2.40
CA GLU A 18 3.86 10.77 2.10
C GLU A 18 3.96 11.03 0.60
N LEU A 19 3.29 12.07 0.15
CA LEU A 19 3.40 12.51 -1.25
C LEU A 19 4.85 12.94 -1.52
N GLN A 20 5.47 12.29 -2.49
CA GLN A 20 6.85 12.60 -2.86
C GLN A 20 6.94 13.88 -3.67
N ALA A 21 8.15 14.44 -3.78
CA ALA A 21 8.36 15.67 -4.54
C ALA A 21 7.97 15.53 -6.02
N ASP A 22 8.06 14.32 -6.56
CA ASP A 22 7.68 14.03 -7.94
C ASP A 22 6.18 13.72 -8.13
N GLY A 23 5.38 13.87 -7.08
CA GLY A 23 3.95 13.62 -7.13
C GLY A 23 3.54 12.16 -6.95
N ARG A 24 4.49 11.29 -6.63
CA ARG A 24 4.22 9.85 -6.48
C ARG A 24 4.05 9.47 -5.02
N VAL A 25 3.32 8.38 -4.80
CA VAL A 25 3.14 7.78 -3.49
C VAL A 25 3.47 6.30 -3.59
N LYS A 26 4.31 5.83 -2.68
CA LYS A 26 4.67 4.41 -2.61
C LYS A 26 3.66 3.70 -1.70
N VAL A 27 3.00 2.68 -2.24
CA VAL A 27 2.13 1.81 -1.45
C VAL A 27 2.87 0.49 -1.26
N TYR A 28 2.97 0.05 -0.02
CA TYR A 28 3.65 -1.19 0.34
C TYR A 28 2.64 -2.14 0.97
N ILE A 29 2.61 -3.37 0.46
CA ILE A 29 1.70 -4.42 0.92
C ILE A 29 2.54 -5.57 1.44
N GLU A 30 2.23 -6.05 2.65
CA GLU A 30 3.00 -7.10 3.30
C GLU A 30 2.08 -8.08 4.00
N THR A 31 2.27 -9.37 3.72
CA THR A 31 1.51 -10.46 4.36
C THR A 31 2.48 -11.39 5.06
N PRO A 32 2.31 -11.64 6.37
CA PRO A 32 3.16 -12.61 7.06
C PRO A 32 2.91 -14.03 6.54
N ASP A 33 3.99 -14.80 6.44
CA ASP A 33 3.95 -16.18 5.97
C ASP A 33 4.91 -17.00 6.82
N GLU A 34 4.43 -18.14 7.34
CA GLU A 34 5.21 -18.98 8.25
C GLU A 34 6.48 -19.54 7.60
N LYS A 35 6.43 -19.81 6.30
CA LYS A 35 7.57 -20.41 5.58
C LYS A 35 8.57 -19.38 5.09
N ASP A 36 8.05 -18.28 4.52
CA ASP A 36 8.88 -17.30 3.83
C ASP A 36 9.14 -16.04 4.63
N GLY A 37 8.53 -15.91 5.81
CA GLY A 37 8.59 -14.70 6.62
C GLY A 37 7.53 -13.71 6.20
N PHE A 38 7.68 -13.13 5.01
CA PHE A 38 6.71 -12.16 4.49
C PHE A 38 6.60 -12.24 2.98
N HIS A 39 5.37 -12.15 2.49
CA HIS A 39 5.12 -11.85 1.08
C HIS A 39 4.95 -10.34 0.96
N HIS A 40 5.41 -9.74 -0.11
CA HIS A 40 5.31 -8.28 -0.24
C HIS A 40 5.17 -7.84 -1.70
N ALA A 41 4.72 -6.62 -1.87
CA ALA A 41 4.62 -5.97 -3.17
C ALA A 41 4.61 -4.46 -2.99
N VAL A 42 5.10 -3.75 -3.99
CA VAL A 42 5.10 -2.29 -4.03
C VAL A 42 4.27 -1.83 -5.22
N CYS A 43 3.45 -0.82 -5.00
CA CYS A 43 2.72 -0.15 -6.07
C CYS A 43 2.97 1.35 -5.99
N TRP A 44 3.42 1.95 -7.07
CA TRP A 44 3.60 3.40 -7.16
C TRP A 44 2.36 4.04 -7.76
N LEU A 45 1.81 5.02 -7.03
CA LEU A 45 0.70 5.83 -7.51
C LEU A 45 1.21 7.18 -7.99
N PRO A 46 0.57 7.82 -8.95
CA PRO A 46 -0.72 7.45 -9.55
C PRO A 46 -0.62 6.50 -10.75
N GLU A 47 0.58 6.06 -11.14
CA GLU A 47 0.75 5.27 -12.37
C GLU A 47 0.28 3.82 -12.23
N TYR A 48 0.09 3.31 -11.01
CA TYR A 48 -0.16 1.90 -10.75
C TYR A 48 1.00 1.03 -11.22
N LYS A 49 2.21 1.47 -10.95
CA LYS A 49 3.40 0.70 -11.31
C LYS A 49 3.74 -0.27 -10.19
N TRP A 50 3.62 -1.56 -10.49
CA TRP A 50 3.92 -2.62 -9.52
C TRP A 50 5.36 -3.07 -9.68
N GLU A 51 6.04 -3.30 -8.56
CA GLU A 51 7.42 -3.78 -8.54
C GLU A 51 7.71 -4.47 -7.22
N ASP A 52 8.87 -5.10 -7.13
CA ASP A 52 9.34 -5.74 -5.90
C ASP A 52 8.31 -6.73 -5.33
N ILE A 53 7.72 -7.53 -6.21
CA ILE A 53 6.70 -8.51 -5.85
C ILE A 53 7.36 -9.80 -5.44
N SER A 54 7.06 -10.30 -4.25
CA SER A 54 7.65 -11.53 -3.73
C SER A 54 6.64 -12.36 -2.95
N GLY A 55 6.50 -13.62 -3.33
CA GLY A 55 5.72 -14.61 -2.59
C GLY A 55 4.26 -14.74 -2.97
N TYR A 56 3.65 -13.70 -3.51
CA TYR A 56 2.23 -13.76 -3.86
C TYR A 56 1.99 -14.57 -5.13
N VAL A 57 0.96 -15.42 -5.08
CA VAL A 57 0.44 -16.06 -6.29
C VAL A 57 -0.44 -15.08 -7.05
N ASP A 58 -0.69 -15.36 -8.34
CA ASP A 58 -1.39 -14.42 -9.21
C ASP A 58 -2.76 -14.00 -8.70
N SER A 59 -3.53 -14.92 -8.11
CA SER A 59 -4.87 -14.61 -7.60
C SER A 59 -4.83 -13.68 -6.40
N GLU A 60 -3.82 -13.84 -5.54
CA GLU A 60 -3.62 -12.95 -4.39
C GLU A 60 -3.23 -11.56 -4.86
N LEU A 61 -2.26 -11.50 -5.76
CA LEU A 61 -1.77 -10.22 -6.27
C LEU A 61 -2.90 -9.47 -6.99
N ASP A 62 -3.72 -10.17 -7.76
CA ASP A 62 -4.86 -9.57 -8.45
C ASP A 62 -5.83 -8.92 -7.47
N ARG A 63 -6.08 -9.58 -6.34
CA ARG A 63 -6.93 -9.03 -5.30
C ARG A 63 -6.38 -7.73 -4.74
N TYR A 64 -5.05 -7.69 -4.48
CA TYR A 64 -4.42 -6.48 -3.97
C TYR A 64 -4.37 -5.37 -5.01
N LYS A 65 -4.22 -5.72 -6.28
CA LYS A 65 -4.29 -4.73 -7.36
C LYS A 65 -5.66 -4.06 -7.39
N LYS A 66 -6.72 -4.86 -7.28
CA LYS A 66 -8.09 -4.32 -7.23
C LYS A 66 -8.31 -3.46 -5.99
N PHE A 67 -7.77 -3.87 -4.85
CA PHE A 67 -7.85 -3.10 -3.61
C PHE A 67 -7.20 -1.73 -3.78
N VAL A 68 -6.01 -1.68 -4.37
CA VAL A 68 -5.28 -0.42 -4.56
C VAL A 68 -6.06 0.51 -5.49
N VAL A 69 -6.57 -0.02 -6.60
CA VAL A 69 -7.37 0.80 -7.54
C VAL A 69 -8.59 1.40 -6.84
N LYS A 70 -9.27 0.58 -6.05
CA LYS A 70 -10.48 1.00 -5.34
C LYS A 70 -10.19 2.10 -4.31
N ASN A 71 -9.01 2.07 -3.70
CA ASN A 71 -8.66 2.97 -2.60
C ASN A 71 -7.61 4.02 -2.97
N ALA A 72 -7.15 4.04 -4.20
CA ALA A 72 -6.05 4.91 -4.62
C ALA A 72 -6.32 6.39 -4.32
N HIS A 73 -7.53 6.85 -4.59
CA HIS A 73 -7.91 8.23 -4.34
C HIS A 73 -7.73 8.60 -2.86
N LEU A 74 -8.20 7.73 -1.98
CA LEU A 74 -8.12 7.95 -0.55
C LEU A 74 -6.66 7.90 -0.07
N ILE A 75 -5.88 6.95 -0.58
CA ILE A 75 -4.46 6.84 -0.24
C ILE A 75 -3.72 8.11 -0.66
N MET A 76 -3.96 8.61 -1.87
CA MET A 76 -3.34 9.84 -2.36
C MET A 76 -3.71 11.04 -1.50
N GLU A 77 -4.97 11.12 -1.08
CA GLU A 77 -5.45 12.19 -0.22
C GLU A 77 -4.72 12.18 1.12
N PHE A 78 -4.65 11.03 1.77
CA PHE A 78 -3.96 10.90 3.05
C PHE A 78 -2.46 11.20 2.91
N ALA A 79 -1.85 10.74 1.81
CA ALA A 79 -0.44 10.99 1.56
C ALA A 79 -0.14 12.48 1.41
N SER A 80 -1.03 13.23 0.76
CA SER A 80 -0.85 14.68 0.57
C SER A 80 -0.97 15.44 1.89
N GLU A 81 -1.62 14.85 2.89
CA GLU A 81 -1.80 15.44 4.22
C GLU A 81 -0.78 14.92 5.24
N GLY A 82 0.19 14.11 4.80
CA GLY A 82 1.20 13.55 5.69
C GLY A 82 0.80 12.28 6.41
N GLY A 83 -0.26 11.61 5.95
CA GLY A 83 -0.71 10.34 6.49
C GLY A 83 -2.04 10.44 7.23
N PHE A 84 -2.64 9.28 7.49
CA PHE A 84 -3.97 9.18 8.09
C PHE A 84 -4.06 9.87 9.45
N LEU A 85 -3.04 9.70 10.30
CA LEU A 85 -3.07 10.30 11.65
C LEU A 85 -3.06 11.83 11.59
N ASN A 86 -2.34 12.40 10.64
CA ASN A 86 -2.31 13.85 10.47
C ASN A 86 -3.64 14.37 9.94
N ALA A 87 -4.26 13.66 9.01
CA ALA A 87 -5.56 14.02 8.47
C ALA A 87 -6.62 14.05 9.58
N SER A 88 -6.57 13.10 10.53
CA SER A 88 -7.54 13.01 11.60
C SER A 88 -7.40 14.12 12.64
N ASN A 89 -6.32 14.86 12.62
CA ASN A 89 -6.08 15.95 13.55
C ASN A 89 -6.54 17.30 13.01
N LEU A 90 -7.01 17.32 11.81
CA LEU A 90 -7.53 18.54 11.22
C LEU A 90 -8.95 18.82 11.65
#